data_844da25999b41c5e6af942a6491828c2
#
_entry.id   844da25999b41c5e6af942a6491828c2
#
_cell.length_a   1.000
_cell.length_b   1.000
_cell.length_c   1.000
_cell.angle_alpha   90.00
_cell.angle_beta   90.00
_cell.angle_gamma   90.00
#
_symmetry.space_group_name_H-M   'P 1'
#
loop_
_entity.id
_entity.type
_entity.pdbx_description
1 polymer ?
#
loop_
_entity_poly.entity_id
_entity_poly.type
_entity_poly.pdbx_seq_one_letter_code
_entity_poly.pdbx_strand_id
1 'polypeptide(L)'
;EEFVVVLPDHDLRSAVAVAEEVRRSLVAEACESQGVRLRVSASIGVHTIAPDAADDIDDALDTADKALYAAKANGRDCVRTSITAA
;
A
#
# COMPACT_ATOMS: atom_id res chain seq x y z
N GLU A 1 -6.25 11.83 0.09
CA GLU A 1 -5.67 11.57 1.39
C GLU A 1 -4.79 10.33 1.36
N GLU A 2 -3.75 10.35 2.17
CA GLU A 2 -2.84 9.23 2.30
C GLU A 2 -2.77 8.78 3.75
N PHE A 3 -2.64 7.48 3.94
CA PHE A 3 -2.54 6.88 5.26
C PHE A 3 -1.28 6.05 5.34
N VAL A 4 -0.70 5.98 6.52
CA VAL A 4 0.44 5.10 6.80
C VAL A 4 -0.02 4.03 7.78
N VAL A 5 0.29 2.78 7.47
CA VAL A 5 0.01 1.64 8.34
C VAL A 5 1.32 0.96 8.67
N VAL A 6 1.53 0.68 9.94
CA VAL A 6 2.70 -0.04 10.41
C VAL A 6 2.30 -1.46 10.78
N LEU A 7 3.01 -2.43 10.23
CA LEU A 7 2.75 -3.86 10.47
C LEU A 7 3.97 -4.49 11.16
N PRO A 8 3.96 -4.56 12.50
CA PRO A 8 5.06 -5.20 13.21
C PRO A 8 5.19 -6.67 12.86
N ASP A 9 6.42 -7.16 12.81
CA ASP A 9 6.72 -8.58 12.60
C ASP A 9 6.20 -9.15 11.27
N HIS A 10 6.10 -8.31 10.25
CA HIS A 10 5.74 -8.74 8.91
C HIS A 10 6.94 -8.65 7.98
N ASP A 11 7.19 -9.69 7.21
CA ASP A 11 8.12 -9.61 6.09
C ASP A 11 7.42 -9.00 4.88
N LEU A 12 8.14 -8.80 3.79
CA LEU A 12 7.58 -8.17 2.60
C LEU A 12 6.40 -8.97 2.05
N ARG A 13 6.53 -10.28 2.01
CA ARG A 13 5.49 -11.16 1.47
C ARG A 13 4.19 -11.05 2.26
N SER A 14 4.28 -11.11 3.59
CA SER A 14 3.08 -11.00 4.43
C SER A 14 2.51 -9.60 4.42
N ALA A 15 3.35 -8.57 4.35
CA ALA A 15 2.88 -7.18 4.25
C ALA A 15 2.14 -6.94 2.93
N VAL A 16 2.64 -7.47 1.83
CA VAL A 16 1.95 -7.38 0.53
C VAL A 16 0.62 -8.12 0.58
N ALA A 17 0.58 -9.30 1.22
CA ALA A 17 -0.66 -10.05 1.36
C ALA A 17 -1.73 -9.26 2.14
N VAL A 18 -1.33 -8.59 3.22
CA VAL A 18 -2.24 -7.72 3.98
C VAL A 18 -2.71 -6.55 3.12
N ALA A 19 -1.81 -5.91 2.39
CA ALA A 19 -2.15 -4.79 1.52
C ALA A 19 -3.15 -5.20 0.44
N GLU A 20 -2.95 -6.36 -0.18
CA GLU A 20 -3.88 -6.90 -1.18
C GLU A 20 -5.26 -7.20 -0.58
N GLU A 21 -5.28 -7.72 0.63
CA GLU A 21 -6.54 -8.00 1.32
C GLU A 21 -7.31 -6.71 1.61
N VAL A 22 -6.61 -5.67 2.07
CA VAL A 22 -7.21 -4.36 2.30
C VAL A 22 -7.76 -3.79 0.99
N ARG A 23 -6.98 -3.85 -0.07
CA ARG A 23 -7.39 -3.35 -1.39
C ARG A 23 -8.66 -4.06 -1.88
N ARG A 24 -8.70 -5.38 -1.79
CA ARG A 24 -9.87 -6.17 -2.21
C ARG A 24 -11.09 -5.86 -1.37
N SER A 25 -10.91 -5.68 -0.07
CA SER A 25 -12.00 -5.36 0.85
C SER A 25 -12.63 -4.02 0.50
N LEU A 26 -11.83 -3.02 0.16
CA LEU A 26 -12.32 -1.71 -0.23
C LEU A 26 -13.10 -1.75 -1.54
N VAL A 27 -12.61 -2.51 -2.51
CA VAL A 27 -13.31 -2.65 -3.80
C VAL A 27 -14.62 -3.41 -3.63
N ALA A 28 -14.65 -4.40 -2.74
CA ALA A 28 -15.85 -5.21 -2.50
C ALA A 28 -16.96 -4.43 -1.80
N GLU A 29 -16.60 -3.42 -1.00
CA GLU A 29 -17.58 -2.61 -0.28
C GLU A 29 -18.01 -1.41 -1.10
N ALA A 30 -19.22 -1.47 -1.63
CA ALA A 30 -19.81 -0.32 -2.30
C ALA A 30 -20.44 0.61 -1.26
N CYS A 31 -20.04 1.87 -1.27
CA CYS A 31 -20.66 2.88 -0.44
C CYS A 31 -21.82 3.52 -1.19
N GLU A 32 -23.00 3.56 -0.55
CA GLU A 32 -24.14 4.31 -1.08
C GLU A 32 -24.27 5.61 -0.32
N SER A 33 -24.35 6.71 -1.04
CA SER A 33 -24.60 8.01 -0.47
C SER A 33 -25.63 8.73 -1.33
N GLN A 34 -26.76 9.10 -0.75
CA GLN A 34 -27.83 9.81 -1.44
C GLN A 34 -28.30 9.10 -2.73
N GLY A 35 -28.40 7.75 -2.66
CA GLY A 35 -28.83 6.95 -3.80
C GLY A 35 -27.76 6.73 -4.86
N VAL A 36 -26.56 7.24 -4.67
CA VAL A 36 -25.44 7.05 -5.58
C VAL A 36 -24.51 5.98 -5.03
N ARG A 37 -24.20 5.00 -5.88
CA ARG A 37 -23.28 3.94 -5.52
C ARG A 37 -21.85 4.38 -5.85
N LEU A 38 -21.01 4.49 -4.82
CA LEU A 38 -19.63 4.90 -4.97
C LEU A 38 -18.71 3.70 -4.88
N ARG A 39 -17.80 3.58 -5.83
CA ARG A 39 -16.73 2.59 -5.78
C ARG A 39 -15.50 3.24 -5.19
N VAL A 40 -14.89 2.53 -4.24
CA VAL A 40 -13.65 2.96 -3.60
C VAL A 40 -12.56 1.99 -3.99
N SER A 41 -11.42 2.50 -4.40
CA SER A 41 -10.24 1.69 -4.65
C SER A 41 -9.04 2.30 -3.94
N ALA A 42 -7.98 1.53 -3.80
CA ALA A 42 -6.76 1.99 -3.16
C ALA A 42 -5.54 1.64 -3.98
N SER A 43 -4.60 2.57 -4.04
CA SER A 43 -3.25 2.33 -4.52
C SER A 43 -2.36 2.24 -3.30
N ILE A 44 -1.53 1.21 -3.20
CA ILE A 44 -0.77 0.92 -1.99
C ILE A 44 0.70 0.70 -2.34
N GLY A 45 1.57 1.43 -1.66
CA GLY A 45 3.01 1.20 -1.71
C GLY A 45 3.45 0.50 -0.44
N VAL A 46 4.26 -0.53 -0.56
CA VAL A 46 4.72 -1.33 0.57
C VAL A 46 6.24 -1.32 0.62
N HIS A 47 6.77 -1.08 1.81
CA HIS A 47 8.20 -1.17 2.07
C HIS A 47 8.43 -1.92 3.38
N THR A 48 9.42 -2.79 3.41
CA THR A 48 9.79 -3.54 4.61
C THR A 48 11.14 -3.09 5.10
N ILE A 49 11.23 -2.80 6.38
CA ILE A 49 12.48 -2.42 7.02
C ILE A 49 13.09 -3.67 7.66
N ALA A 50 14.30 -4.02 7.26
CA ALA A 50 15.02 -5.14 7.86
C ALA A 50 15.41 -4.79 9.31
N PRO A 51 15.43 -5.77 10.24
CA PRO A 51 15.73 -5.50 11.65
C PRO A 51 17.08 -4.82 11.90
N ASP A 52 18.04 -5.07 11.01
CA ASP A 52 19.40 -4.52 11.10
C ASP A 52 19.64 -3.37 10.11
N ALA A 53 18.59 -2.86 9.50
CA ALA A 53 18.70 -1.77 8.56
C ALA A 53 19.08 -0.47 9.26
N ALA A 54 19.92 0.32 8.61
CA ALA A 54 20.32 1.63 9.12
C ALA A 54 19.31 2.74 8.75
N ASP A 55 18.26 2.41 8.03
CA ASP A 55 17.27 3.39 7.58
C ASP A 55 16.46 3.91 8.76
N ASP A 56 16.25 5.22 8.80
CA ASP A 56 15.32 5.81 9.75
C ASP A 56 13.90 5.79 9.20
N ILE A 57 12.95 6.24 10.02
CA ILE A 57 11.53 6.22 9.64
C ILE A 57 11.25 7.11 8.42
N ASP A 58 11.95 8.23 8.30
CA ASP A 58 11.74 9.14 7.18
C ASP A 58 12.20 8.51 5.86
N ASP A 59 13.33 7.80 5.88
CA ASP A 59 13.83 7.07 4.71
C ASP A 59 12.86 5.96 4.32
N ALA A 60 12.33 5.24 5.31
CA ALA A 60 11.36 4.17 5.07
C ALA A 60 10.07 4.70 4.45
N LEU A 61 9.56 5.82 4.97
CA LEU A 61 8.36 6.46 4.44
C LEU A 61 8.58 6.96 3.02
N ASP A 62 9.74 7.54 2.74
CA ASP A 62 10.08 8.02 1.41
C ASP A 62 10.12 6.87 0.40
N THR A 63 10.69 5.74 0.80
CA THR A 63 10.75 4.55 -0.04
C THR A 63 9.36 3.97 -0.31
N ALA A 64 8.52 3.90 0.72
CA ALA A 64 7.14 3.47 0.56
C ALA A 64 6.34 4.42 -0.34
N ASP A 65 6.60 5.72 -0.24
CA ASP A 65 5.96 6.73 -1.08
C ASP A 65 6.32 6.57 -2.55
N LYS A 66 7.56 6.23 -2.84
CA LYS A 66 7.98 5.93 -4.23
C LYS A 66 7.25 4.71 -4.77
N ALA A 67 7.05 3.68 -3.95
CA ALA A 67 6.26 2.52 -4.34
C ALA A 67 4.79 2.89 -4.57
N LEU A 68 4.25 3.75 -3.74
CA LEU A 68 2.89 4.28 -3.91
C LEU A 68 2.76 5.06 -5.22
N TYR A 69 3.74 5.89 -5.53
CA TYR A 69 3.77 6.62 -6.79
C TYR A 69 3.75 5.66 -7.99
N ALA A 70 4.53 4.57 -7.90
CA ALA A 70 4.53 3.54 -8.94
C ALA A 70 3.15 2.88 -9.08
N ALA A 71 2.46 2.63 -7.97
CA ALA A 71 1.11 2.07 -8.01
C ALA A 71 0.14 3.02 -8.71
N LYS A 72 0.21 4.30 -8.42
CA LYS A 72 -0.62 5.31 -9.06
C LYS A 72 -0.32 5.44 -10.55
N ALA A 73 0.96 5.37 -10.92
CA ALA A 73 1.40 5.45 -12.32
C ALA A 73 1.00 4.21 -13.12
N ASN A 74 0.85 3.06 -12.46
CA ASN A 74 0.47 1.80 -13.10
C ASN A 74 -1.04 1.56 -13.15
N GLY A 75 -1.82 2.62 -13.11
CA GLY A 75 -3.27 2.53 -13.29
C GLY A 75 -4.05 2.53 -12.00
N ARG A 76 -3.41 2.74 -10.87
CA ARG A 76 -4.05 2.76 -9.55
C ARG A 76 -4.65 1.40 -9.19
N ASP A 77 -5.36 1.31 -8.11
CA ASP A 77 -6.03 0.08 -7.65
C ASP A 77 -5.09 -1.13 -7.71
N CYS A 78 -3.91 -0.98 -7.15
CA CYS A 78 -2.91 -2.04 -7.12
C CYS A 78 -1.93 -1.83 -5.97
N VAL A 79 -1.17 -2.88 -5.68
CA VAL A 79 -0.10 -2.86 -4.68
C VAL A 79 1.23 -2.93 -5.40
N ARG A 80 2.16 -2.09 -5.00
CA ARG A 80 3.54 -2.12 -5.50
C ARG A 80 4.51 -2.09 -4.33
N THR A 81 5.66 -2.67 -4.54
CA THR A 81 6.70 -2.72 -3.52
C THR A 81 7.85 -1.81 -3.90
N SER A 82 8.69 -1.51 -2.92
CA SER A 82 9.91 -0.73 -3.14
C SER A 82 10.98 -1.51 -3.87
N ILE A 83 10.85 -2.84 -3.96
CA ILE A 83 11.82 -3.67 -4.65
C ILE A 83 11.50 -3.59 -6.14
N THR A 84 12.38 -2.93 -6.88
CA THR A 84 12.34 -3.01 -8.33
C THR A 84 12.84 -4.38 -8.74
N ALA A 85 12.07 -5.07 -9.55
CA ALA A 85 12.54 -6.33 -10.14
C ALA A 85 13.79 -6.04 -10.95
N ALA A 86 14.87 -6.65 -10.53
CA ALA A 86 16.12 -6.54 -11.26
C ALA A 86 16.02 -7.33 -12.55
#